data_cfdba9b88792313f1f52ecdadef0dadf
#
_entry.id   cfdba9b88792313f1f52ecdadef0dadf
#
_cell.length_a   1.000
_cell.length_b   1.000
_cell.length_c   1.000
_cell.angle_alpha   90.00
_cell.angle_beta   90.00
_cell.angle_gamma   90.00
#
_symmetry.space_group_name_H-M   'P 1'
#
loop_
_entity.id
_entity.type
_entity.pdbx_description
1 polymer ?
#
loop_
_entity_poly.entity_id
_entity_poly.type
_entity_poly.pdbx_seq_one_letter_code
_entity_poly.pdbx_strand_id
1 'polypeptide(L)'
;MIKEIFLGEKMDKIVKHPSVLDGKNPNELRGDSITNDRYFCKDFMDKEWNHMWTKVWLIAGREVQIEEPGDYIVHDLVKESVIIVRQKDGSLRGFYNSCAHRGQRLVECDSSQDSFRCPYHDWQFGLNGDVISVPDEDDYPQGSPVGKRKLVEVRVDTWDGFIFYTM
;
A
#
# COMPACT_ATOMS: atom_id res chain seq x y z
N MET A 1 4.46 14.44 -2.50
CA MET A 1 3.71 13.94 -3.69
C MET A 1 2.20 14.07 -3.49
N ILE A 2 1.58 13.54 -2.44
CA ILE A 2 0.14 13.78 -2.15
C ILE A 2 -0.16 15.28 -2.01
N LYS A 3 0.70 16.05 -1.32
CA LYS A 3 0.56 17.51 -1.22
C LYS A 3 0.55 18.22 -2.58
N GLU A 4 1.37 17.75 -3.54
CA GLU A 4 1.39 18.31 -4.89
C GLU A 4 0.14 17.94 -5.68
N ILE A 5 -0.40 16.72 -5.47
CA ILE A 5 -1.66 16.31 -6.11
C ILE A 5 -2.84 17.13 -5.59
N PHE A 6 -2.85 17.47 -4.30
CA PHE A 6 -3.95 18.25 -3.70
C PHE A 6 -3.70 19.76 -3.65
N LEU A 7 -2.42 20.23 -3.72
CA LEU A 7 -2.05 21.63 -3.62
C LEU A 7 -1.45 22.23 -4.91
N GLY A 8 -1.08 21.39 -5.89
CA GLY A 8 -0.33 21.82 -7.07
C GLY A 8 -1.17 22.44 -8.20
N GLU A 9 -2.46 22.19 -8.25
CA GLU A 9 -3.36 22.97 -9.10
C GLU A 9 -4.09 23.97 -8.20
N LYS A 10 -3.87 25.25 -8.49
CA LYS A 10 -4.46 26.40 -7.79
C LYS A 10 -5.80 26.04 -7.15
N MET A 11 -5.94 26.29 -5.84
CA MET A 11 -7.20 26.15 -5.08
C MET A 11 -8.42 26.82 -5.74
N ASP A 12 -8.21 27.61 -6.78
CA ASP A 12 -9.25 28.26 -7.60
C ASP A 12 -10.03 27.29 -8.50
N LYS A 13 -9.61 26.04 -8.61
CA LYS A 13 -10.34 24.95 -9.28
C LYS A 13 -10.70 23.83 -8.32
N ILE A 14 -11.21 24.14 -7.15
CA ILE A 14 -12.10 23.19 -6.49
C ILE A 14 -13.25 23.01 -7.48
N VAL A 15 -13.22 21.90 -8.21
CA VAL A 15 -14.40 21.45 -8.94
C VAL A 15 -15.47 21.31 -7.88
N LYS A 16 -16.30 22.32 -7.73
CA LYS A 16 -17.49 22.20 -6.90
C LYS A 16 -18.25 21.06 -7.48
N HIS A 17 -18.20 19.92 -6.81
CA HIS A 17 -19.17 18.87 -7.09
C HIS A 17 -20.53 19.53 -7.03
N PRO A 18 -21.34 19.44 -8.09
CA PRO A 18 -22.69 20.00 -8.05
C PRO A 18 -23.36 19.37 -6.84
N SER A 19 -23.54 20.15 -5.79
CA SER A 19 -24.29 19.70 -4.64
C SER A 19 -25.78 19.71 -5.04
N VAL A 20 -26.56 18.88 -4.42
CA VAL A 20 -28.04 18.92 -4.53
C VAL A 20 -28.56 20.33 -4.18
N LEU A 21 -27.76 21.13 -3.45
CA LEU A 21 -28.06 22.49 -3.03
C LEU A 21 -27.74 23.56 -4.10
N ASP A 22 -27.07 23.21 -5.20
CA ASP A 22 -26.70 24.17 -6.28
C ASP A 22 -27.87 24.48 -7.23
N GLY A 23 -29.10 24.21 -6.83
CA GLY A 23 -30.31 24.57 -7.57
C GLY A 23 -30.53 23.78 -8.87
N LYS A 24 -29.83 22.67 -9.06
CA LYS A 24 -30.11 21.76 -10.19
C LYS A 24 -31.47 21.09 -9.99
N ASN A 25 -32.20 21.03 -11.10
CA ASN A 25 -33.46 20.33 -11.13
C ASN A 25 -33.25 18.87 -10.66
N PRO A 26 -33.97 18.40 -9.62
CA PRO A 26 -33.89 17.01 -9.17
C PRO A 26 -34.08 15.97 -10.29
N ASN A 27 -34.79 16.34 -11.36
CA ASN A 27 -35.00 15.49 -12.54
C ASN A 27 -33.73 15.31 -13.39
N GLU A 28 -32.67 16.11 -13.17
CA GLU A 28 -31.36 15.94 -13.83
C GLU A 28 -30.43 15.01 -13.06
N LEU A 29 -30.79 14.67 -11.81
CA LEU A 29 -30.06 13.70 -11.02
C LEU A 29 -30.51 12.30 -11.45
N ARG A 30 -29.53 11.42 -11.74
CA ARG A 30 -29.85 10.02 -11.99
C ARG A 30 -30.48 9.43 -10.71
N GLY A 31 -31.75 9.04 -10.83
CA GLY A 31 -32.49 8.35 -9.78
C GLY A 31 -32.61 6.85 -10.02
N ASP A 32 -31.78 6.29 -10.91
CA ASP A 32 -31.79 4.87 -11.25
C ASP A 32 -31.45 4.03 -10.02
N SER A 33 -32.14 2.92 -9.86
CA SER A 33 -31.77 1.95 -8.83
C SER A 33 -30.35 1.43 -9.06
N ILE A 34 -29.54 1.45 -8.02
CA ILE A 34 -28.25 0.76 -8.04
C ILE A 34 -28.53 -0.73 -7.93
N THR A 35 -28.14 -1.49 -8.93
CA THR A 35 -28.31 -2.93 -8.96
C THR A 35 -27.34 -3.59 -7.96
N ASN A 36 -27.75 -4.72 -7.35
CA ASN A 36 -26.93 -5.38 -6.33
C ASN A 36 -25.74 -6.14 -6.94
N ASP A 37 -25.71 -6.39 -8.23
CA ASP A 37 -24.61 -7.10 -8.91
C ASP A 37 -23.25 -6.48 -8.66
N ARG A 38 -23.18 -5.16 -8.44
CA ARG A 38 -21.94 -4.47 -8.04
C ARG A 38 -21.32 -4.96 -6.74
N TYR A 39 -22.13 -5.53 -5.84
CA TYR A 39 -21.69 -5.92 -4.49
C TYR A 39 -21.28 -7.40 -4.39
N PHE A 40 -21.64 -8.25 -5.35
CA PHE A 40 -21.32 -9.68 -5.31
C PHE A 40 -20.83 -10.26 -6.64
N CYS A 41 -20.89 -9.51 -7.74
CA CYS A 41 -20.44 -9.99 -9.04
C CYS A 41 -18.91 -10.00 -9.11
N LYS A 42 -18.33 -11.18 -9.32
CA LYS A 42 -16.88 -11.35 -9.43
C LYS A 42 -16.29 -10.53 -10.60
N ASP A 43 -16.96 -10.49 -11.74
CA ASP A 43 -16.48 -9.73 -12.91
C ASP A 43 -16.45 -8.23 -12.64
N PHE A 44 -17.39 -7.72 -11.83
CA PHE A 44 -17.38 -6.31 -11.40
C PHE A 44 -16.19 -6.06 -10.46
N MET A 45 -15.98 -6.92 -9.47
CA MET A 45 -14.83 -6.85 -8.57
C MET A 45 -13.49 -6.90 -9.31
N ASP A 46 -13.37 -7.77 -10.32
CA ASP A 46 -12.14 -7.87 -11.13
C ASP A 46 -11.92 -6.57 -11.96
N LYS A 47 -12.98 -5.91 -12.43
CA LYS A 47 -12.87 -4.60 -13.08
C LYS A 47 -12.44 -3.52 -12.10
N GLU A 48 -13.03 -3.44 -10.91
CA GLU A 48 -12.60 -2.51 -9.86
C GLU A 48 -11.14 -2.74 -9.48
N TRP A 49 -10.74 -4.00 -9.30
CA TRP A 49 -9.37 -4.35 -8.99
C TRP A 49 -8.41 -3.83 -10.06
N ASN A 50 -8.65 -4.14 -11.31
CA ASN A 50 -7.74 -3.82 -12.41
C ASN A 50 -7.72 -2.34 -12.81
N HIS A 51 -8.80 -1.60 -12.54
CA HIS A 51 -8.97 -0.24 -13.04
C HIS A 51 -9.06 0.83 -11.95
N MET A 52 -9.24 0.45 -10.68
CA MET A 52 -9.38 1.38 -9.57
C MET A 52 -8.43 1.04 -8.42
N TRP A 53 -8.63 -0.07 -7.71
CA TRP A 53 -7.91 -0.36 -6.45
C TRP A 53 -6.39 -0.34 -6.58
N THR A 54 -5.85 -0.83 -7.68
CA THR A 54 -4.40 -0.85 -7.95
C THR A 54 -3.84 0.48 -8.46
N LYS A 55 -4.66 1.53 -8.59
CA LYS A 55 -4.29 2.79 -9.26
C LYS A 55 -4.62 4.04 -8.47
N VAL A 56 -5.27 3.91 -7.34
CA VAL A 56 -5.64 5.03 -6.48
C VAL A 56 -4.80 5.03 -5.22
N TRP A 57 -4.77 6.16 -4.53
CA TRP A 57 -4.22 6.25 -3.20
C TRP A 57 -5.19 5.63 -2.19
N LEU A 58 -4.68 4.73 -1.37
CA LEU A 58 -5.41 4.01 -0.34
C LEU A 58 -4.91 4.44 1.02
N ILE A 59 -5.81 4.62 1.98
CA ILE A 59 -5.44 4.89 3.37
C ILE A 59 -5.04 3.56 4.01
N ALA A 60 -3.81 3.51 4.54
CA ALA A 60 -3.32 2.34 5.27
C ALA A 60 -3.50 2.49 6.79
N GLY A 61 -3.38 3.71 7.32
CA GLY A 61 -3.45 3.95 8.74
C GLY A 61 -3.09 5.39 9.11
N ARG A 62 -2.66 5.59 10.34
CA ARG A 62 -2.26 6.89 10.87
C ARG A 62 -0.78 6.84 11.30
N GLU A 63 -0.07 7.96 11.15
CA GLU A 63 1.35 8.06 11.52
C GLU A 63 1.61 7.73 13.00
N VAL A 64 0.65 8.05 13.89
CA VAL A 64 0.74 7.73 15.33
C VAL A 64 0.71 6.23 15.65
N GLN A 65 0.42 5.37 14.68
CA GLN A 65 0.45 3.92 14.88
C GLN A 65 1.85 3.34 14.70
N ILE A 66 2.75 4.08 14.04
CA ILE A 66 4.11 3.65 13.72
C ILE A 66 5.07 4.84 13.96
N GLU A 67 5.26 5.23 15.22
CA GLU A 67 6.04 6.40 15.59
C GLU A 67 7.55 6.13 15.60
N GLU A 68 7.93 4.91 16.07
CA GLU A 68 9.33 4.56 16.28
C GLU A 68 9.92 3.77 15.10
N PRO A 69 11.22 3.92 14.83
CA PRO A 69 11.91 3.11 13.82
C PRO A 69 11.69 1.61 14.03
N GLY A 70 11.25 0.93 12.98
CA GLY A 70 10.92 -0.49 13.03
C GLY A 70 9.44 -0.79 13.25
N ASP A 71 8.66 0.19 13.71
CA ASP A 71 7.20 0.05 13.78
C ASP A 71 6.63 -0.10 12.37
N TYR A 72 5.67 -1.01 12.22
CA TYR A 72 5.02 -1.22 10.95
C TYR A 72 3.54 -1.57 11.10
N ILE A 73 2.77 -1.22 10.08
CA ILE A 73 1.38 -1.64 9.89
C ILE A 73 1.28 -2.58 8.70
N VAL A 74 0.33 -3.49 8.77
CA VAL A 74 -0.04 -4.41 7.70
C VAL A 74 -1.42 -4.02 7.18
N HIS A 75 -1.52 -3.75 5.89
CA HIS A 75 -2.79 -3.45 5.26
C HIS A 75 -3.14 -4.50 4.22
N ASP A 76 -4.18 -5.28 4.52
CA ASP A 76 -4.70 -6.31 3.63
C ASP A 76 -5.81 -5.72 2.75
N LEU A 77 -5.64 -5.80 1.46
CA LEU A 77 -6.62 -5.36 0.49
C LEU A 77 -6.95 -6.51 -0.47
N VAL A 78 -8.01 -7.22 -0.20
CA VAL A 78 -8.60 -8.28 -1.02
C VAL A 78 -7.61 -9.31 -1.57
N LYS A 79 -6.77 -8.93 -2.56
CA LYS A 79 -5.81 -9.84 -3.23
C LYS A 79 -4.37 -9.61 -2.79
N GLU A 80 -4.08 -8.46 -2.21
CA GLU A 80 -2.72 -8.03 -1.87
C GLU A 80 -2.62 -7.65 -0.39
N SER A 81 -1.41 -7.78 0.13
CA SER A 81 -1.03 -7.33 1.46
C SER A 81 0.18 -6.41 1.35
N VAL A 82 0.17 -5.31 2.07
CA VAL A 82 1.23 -4.31 2.09
C VAL A 82 1.73 -4.10 3.51
N ILE A 83 3.03 -3.98 3.69
CA ILE A 83 3.69 -3.55 4.92
C ILE A 83 4.12 -2.11 4.75
N ILE A 84 3.80 -1.24 5.69
CA ILE A 84 4.36 0.11 5.74
C ILE A 84 5.13 0.25 7.03
N VAL A 85 6.40 0.60 6.95
CA VAL A 85 7.35 0.57 8.06
C VAL A 85 8.06 1.91 8.23
N ARG A 86 8.24 2.32 9.50
CA ARG A 86 9.05 3.48 9.88
C ARG A 86 10.53 3.14 9.74
N GLN A 87 11.25 3.94 8.96
CA GLN A 87 12.69 3.80 8.77
C GLN A 87 13.46 4.46 9.92
N LYS A 88 14.75 4.15 10.03
CA LYS A 88 15.65 4.75 11.03
C LYS A 88 15.83 6.26 10.88
N ASP A 89 15.64 6.78 9.69
CA ASP A 89 15.69 8.22 9.39
C ASP A 89 14.34 8.93 9.58
N GLY A 90 13.33 8.20 10.08
CA GLY A 90 11.98 8.70 10.30
C GLY A 90 11.09 8.70 9.05
N SER A 91 11.60 8.34 7.87
CA SER A 91 10.78 8.20 6.66
C SER A 91 9.89 6.95 6.72
N LEU A 92 8.88 6.89 5.85
CA LEU A 92 8.04 5.70 5.67
C LEU A 92 8.38 5.02 4.35
N ARG A 93 8.44 3.69 4.38
CA ARG A 93 8.52 2.88 3.16
C ARG A 93 7.45 1.81 3.17
N GLY A 94 6.94 1.50 1.99
CA GLY A 94 5.93 0.47 1.82
C GLY A 94 6.41 -0.63 0.88
N PHE A 95 6.04 -1.86 1.20
CA PHE A 95 6.39 -3.04 0.42
C PHE A 95 5.20 -3.98 0.31
N TYR A 96 5.12 -4.74 -0.78
CA TYR A 96 4.26 -5.92 -0.76
C TYR A 96 4.71 -6.86 0.34
N ASN A 97 3.78 -7.37 1.14
CA ASN A 97 4.01 -8.34 2.21
C ASN A 97 4.27 -9.74 1.63
N SER A 98 5.29 -9.83 0.80
CA SER A 98 5.57 -11.00 -0.02
C SER A 98 7.08 -11.19 -0.16
N CYS A 99 7.57 -12.35 0.27
CA CYS A 99 8.98 -12.70 0.21
C CYS A 99 9.50 -12.75 -1.22
N ALA A 100 10.59 -12.06 -1.52
CA ALA A 100 11.22 -12.02 -2.85
C ALA A 100 11.80 -13.39 -3.31
N HIS A 101 11.77 -14.42 -2.45
CA HIS A 101 12.16 -15.78 -2.82
C HIS A 101 11.02 -16.52 -3.54
N ARG A 102 9.90 -16.74 -2.86
CA ARG A 102 8.78 -17.58 -3.35
C ARG A 102 7.40 -17.02 -2.96
N GLY A 103 7.27 -15.74 -2.70
CA GLY A 103 5.98 -15.08 -2.48
C GLY A 103 5.33 -15.36 -1.12
N GLN A 104 6.02 -16.00 -0.16
CA GLN A 104 5.47 -16.23 1.17
C GLN A 104 5.22 -14.91 1.89
N ARG A 105 4.07 -14.78 2.55
CA ARG A 105 3.75 -13.68 3.44
C ARG A 105 4.80 -13.59 4.56
N LEU A 106 5.27 -12.37 4.85
CA LEU A 106 6.35 -12.13 5.81
C LEU A 106 5.83 -11.90 7.22
N VAL A 107 4.77 -11.11 7.37
CA VAL A 107 4.18 -10.73 8.67
C VAL A 107 2.66 -10.76 8.62
N GLU A 108 2.03 -11.08 9.75
CA GLU A 108 0.57 -11.28 9.82
C GLU A 108 -0.18 -10.07 10.38
N CYS A 109 0.46 -9.26 11.22
CA CYS A 109 -0.18 -8.14 11.91
C CYS A 109 0.82 -7.01 12.18
N ASP A 110 0.29 -5.88 12.59
CA ASP A 110 1.05 -4.72 13.04
C ASP A 110 1.98 -5.09 14.20
N SER A 111 3.20 -4.59 14.17
CA SER A 111 4.19 -4.82 15.22
C SER A 111 5.41 -3.91 15.04
N SER A 112 6.51 -4.21 15.73
CA SER A 112 7.81 -3.55 15.60
C SER A 112 8.91 -4.57 15.44
N GLN A 113 9.82 -4.38 14.50
CA GLN A 113 10.97 -5.29 14.24
C GLN A 113 12.14 -4.52 13.66
N ASP A 114 13.36 -5.02 13.87
CA ASP A 114 14.57 -4.49 13.23
C ASP A 114 14.77 -4.99 11.79
N SER A 115 14.10 -6.07 11.42
CA SER A 115 14.17 -6.71 10.11
C SER A 115 13.00 -7.68 9.91
N PHE A 116 12.63 -7.96 8.68
CA PHE A 116 11.60 -8.94 8.35
C PHE A 116 12.25 -10.30 8.02
N ARG A 117 11.79 -11.35 8.67
CA ARG A 117 12.27 -12.72 8.47
C ARG A 117 11.17 -13.58 7.86
N CYS A 118 11.47 -14.19 6.72
CA CYS A 118 10.52 -15.08 6.05
C CYS A 118 10.34 -16.38 6.84
N PRO A 119 9.12 -16.75 7.25
CA PRO A 119 8.89 -17.95 8.05
C PRO A 119 9.10 -19.25 7.27
N TYR A 120 9.24 -19.19 5.93
CA TYR A 120 9.33 -20.37 5.09
C TYR A 120 10.76 -20.85 4.86
N HIS A 121 11.66 -19.98 4.39
CA HIS A 121 13.05 -20.33 4.10
C HIS A 121 14.05 -19.35 4.70
N ASP A 122 13.64 -18.65 5.75
CA ASP A 122 14.50 -17.84 6.59
C ASP A 122 15.26 -16.69 5.89
N TRP A 123 14.80 -16.26 4.70
CA TRP A 123 15.33 -15.05 4.07
C TRP A 123 15.03 -13.84 4.96
N GLN A 124 16.05 -13.03 5.20
CA GLN A 124 15.93 -11.85 6.04
C GLN A 124 16.06 -10.56 5.21
N PHE A 125 15.15 -9.62 5.48
CA PHE A 125 15.08 -8.33 4.80
C PHE A 125 15.27 -7.21 5.82
N GLY A 126 16.08 -6.22 5.48
CA GLY A 126 16.16 -4.98 6.23
C GLY A 126 14.86 -4.17 6.15
N LEU A 127 14.71 -3.17 7.02
CA LEU A 127 13.57 -2.26 6.99
C LEU A 127 13.45 -1.51 5.66
N ASN A 128 14.56 -1.35 4.94
CA ASN A 128 14.63 -0.75 3.61
C ASN A 128 14.23 -1.72 2.48
N GLY A 129 13.87 -2.95 2.82
CA GLY A 129 13.43 -3.99 1.89
C GLY A 129 14.55 -4.81 1.25
N ASP A 130 15.82 -4.47 1.43
CA ASP A 130 16.92 -5.23 0.85
C ASP A 130 17.09 -6.59 1.53
N VAL A 131 17.44 -7.63 0.75
CA VAL A 131 17.86 -8.92 1.31
C VAL A 131 19.19 -8.73 2.04
N ILE A 132 19.19 -9.00 3.34
CA ILE A 132 20.38 -8.84 4.21
C ILE A 132 21.02 -10.15 4.65
N SER A 133 20.26 -11.26 4.60
CA SER A 133 20.75 -12.59 4.94
C SER A 133 19.89 -13.66 4.28
N VAL A 134 20.52 -14.75 3.90
CA VAL A 134 19.85 -15.99 3.45
C VAL A 134 20.62 -17.18 4.03
N PRO A 135 19.94 -18.32 4.31
CA PRO A 135 20.64 -19.56 4.62
C PRO A 135 21.48 -20.04 3.42
N ASP A 136 22.56 -20.75 3.72
CA ASP A 136 23.41 -21.44 2.75
C ASP A 136 23.78 -20.51 1.55
N GLU A 137 24.24 -19.31 1.87
CA GLU A 137 24.49 -18.21 0.92
C GLU A 137 25.43 -18.64 -0.22
N ASP A 138 26.38 -19.54 0.06
CA ASP A 138 27.36 -20.04 -0.90
C ASP A 138 26.76 -21.05 -1.90
N ASP A 139 25.58 -21.62 -1.61
CA ASP A 139 24.94 -22.65 -2.43
C ASP A 139 24.15 -22.08 -3.63
N TYR A 140 24.10 -20.74 -3.78
CA TYR A 140 23.39 -20.11 -4.89
C TYR A 140 24.22 -20.11 -6.18
N PRO A 141 23.86 -20.90 -7.24
CA PRO A 141 24.66 -21.04 -8.47
C PRO A 141 24.85 -19.71 -9.22
N GLN A 142 23.91 -18.76 -9.05
CA GLN A 142 23.99 -17.43 -9.66
C GLN A 142 24.63 -16.38 -8.73
N GLY A 143 25.21 -16.83 -7.63
CA GLY A 143 25.73 -16.01 -6.54
C GLY A 143 24.65 -15.52 -5.59
N SER A 144 25.07 -15.13 -4.39
CA SER A 144 24.21 -14.68 -3.30
C SER A 144 23.17 -13.63 -3.74
N PRO A 145 21.92 -13.77 -3.28
CA PRO A 145 20.87 -12.75 -3.44
C PRO A 145 21.03 -11.55 -2.51
N VAL A 146 21.90 -11.64 -1.49
CA VAL A 146 22.16 -10.57 -0.51
C VAL A 146 22.65 -9.31 -1.25
N GLY A 147 22.02 -8.18 -0.95
CA GLY A 147 22.28 -6.89 -1.58
C GLY A 147 21.90 -6.79 -3.07
N LYS A 148 21.40 -7.88 -3.68
CA LYS A 148 20.99 -7.90 -5.09
C LYS A 148 19.47 -8.00 -5.27
N ARG A 149 18.77 -8.57 -4.30
CA ARG A 149 17.31 -8.68 -4.30
C ARG A 149 16.71 -7.85 -3.19
N LYS A 150 15.46 -7.42 -3.40
CA LYS A 150 14.71 -6.64 -2.44
C LYS A 150 13.22 -6.97 -2.52
N LEU A 151 12.48 -6.56 -1.51
CA LEU A 151 11.03 -6.55 -1.55
C LEU A 151 10.53 -5.60 -2.65
N VAL A 152 9.39 -5.92 -3.23
CA VAL A 152 8.73 -5.04 -4.21
C VAL A 152 8.11 -3.87 -3.46
N GLU A 153 8.55 -2.68 -3.81
CA GLU A 153 8.15 -1.44 -3.14
C GLU A 153 6.84 -0.90 -3.69
N VAL A 154 6.01 -0.37 -2.82
CA VAL A 154 4.84 0.45 -3.14
C VAL A 154 5.12 1.90 -2.75
N ARG A 155 4.52 2.86 -3.44
CA ARG A 155 4.68 4.27 -3.08
C ARG A 155 3.88 4.57 -1.83
N VAL A 156 4.51 5.30 -0.89
CA VAL A 156 3.90 5.76 0.36
C VAL A 156 4.04 7.27 0.45
N ASP A 157 3.02 7.92 0.96
CA ASP A 157 3.05 9.34 1.30
C ASP A 157 2.12 9.61 2.49
N THR A 158 2.26 10.76 3.12
CA THR A 158 1.44 11.16 4.27
C THR A 158 0.76 12.50 4.03
N TRP A 159 -0.44 12.62 4.57
CA TRP A 159 -1.19 13.87 4.57
C TRP A 159 -2.02 13.96 5.84
N ASP A 160 -1.84 15.05 6.58
CA ASP A 160 -2.58 15.38 7.81
C ASP A 160 -2.62 14.23 8.84
N GLY A 161 -1.47 13.57 9.02
CA GLY A 161 -1.31 12.44 9.95
C GLY A 161 -1.87 11.10 9.47
N PHE A 162 -2.37 11.02 8.24
CA PHE A 162 -2.77 9.77 7.61
C PHE A 162 -1.69 9.27 6.65
N ILE A 163 -1.54 7.96 6.61
CA ILE A 163 -0.62 7.25 5.73
C ILE A 163 -1.39 6.74 4.52
N PHE A 164 -0.89 7.07 3.35
CA PHE A 164 -1.44 6.62 2.07
C PHE A 164 -0.42 5.80 1.30
N TYR A 165 -0.89 4.85 0.50
CA TYR A 165 -0.05 4.13 -0.43
C TYR A 165 -0.77 3.92 -1.77
N THR A 166 0.00 3.60 -2.82
CA THR A 166 -0.52 3.14 -4.11
C THR A 166 0.38 2.03 -4.66
N MET A 167 -0.24 1.03 -5.24
CA MET A 167 0.42 -0.13 -5.84
C MET A 167 1.00 0.16 -7.22
#